data_f3b8af7608d26535b2b791076d04351c
#
_entry.id   f3b8af7608d26535b2b791076d04351c
#
_cell.length_a   1.000
_cell.length_b   1.000
_cell.length_c   1.000
_cell.angle_alpha   90.00
_cell.angle_beta   90.00
_cell.angle_gamma   90.00
#
_symmetry.space_group_name_H-M   'P 1'
#
loop_
_entity.id
_entity.type
_entity.pdbx_description
1 polymer ?
#
loop_
_entity_poly.entity_id
_entity_poly.type
_entity_poly.pdbx_seq_one_letter_code
_entity_poly.pdbx_strand_id
1 'polypeptide(L)'
;MTIQLKDLGKAVLETEYAVRGAIVARAQELERSGKEIIYCNIGNPQALDQKPLTYGRQILALCQYPALFEQAPQLFPSDVLATAKAVLKGTKHGVGAYSESKGVRFIREAVAQFIQERDGIQADPDAIYLTDGASKGVQTALRILISGPNDGIMIPIPQYPLYSATITLYEGKQVGYYLDEAHNW
;
A
#
# COMPACT_ATOMS: atom_id res chain seq x y z
N MET A 1 -5.59 34.84 -9.25
CA MET A 1 -4.37 34.79 -8.41
C MET A 1 -3.71 33.47 -8.69
N THR A 2 -2.44 33.44 -9.13
CA THR A 2 -1.72 32.18 -9.41
C THR A 2 -0.99 31.78 -8.13
N ILE A 3 -1.25 30.57 -7.63
CA ILE A 3 -0.55 30.01 -6.45
C ILE A 3 0.94 29.80 -6.81
N GLN A 4 1.84 30.24 -5.95
CA GLN A 4 3.27 30.07 -6.05
C GLN A 4 3.77 29.11 -4.95
N LEU A 5 5.00 28.58 -5.09
CA LEU A 5 5.58 27.67 -4.09
C LEU A 5 5.57 28.25 -2.67
N LYS A 6 5.85 29.54 -2.51
CA LYS A 6 5.83 30.25 -1.21
C LYS A 6 4.45 30.29 -0.54
N ASP A 7 3.38 30.04 -1.29
CA ASP A 7 2.00 30.07 -0.80
C ASP A 7 1.57 28.69 -0.27
N LEU A 8 2.42 27.66 -0.41
CA LEU A 8 2.16 26.32 0.10
C LEU A 8 2.40 26.23 1.61
N GLY A 9 1.71 25.30 2.26
CA GLY A 9 1.91 25.05 3.69
C GLY A 9 3.34 24.61 4.00
N LYS A 10 3.89 25.11 5.12
CA LYS A 10 5.27 24.85 5.55
C LYS A 10 5.59 23.35 5.59
N ALA A 11 4.73 22.54 6.20
CA ALA A 11 4.91 21.10 6.29
C ALA A 11 5.06 20.42 4.91
N VAL A 12 4.33 20.90 3.89
CA VAL A 12 4.45 20.39 2.52
C VAL A 12 5.81 20.72 1.93
N LEU A 13 6.30 21.93 2.16
CA LEU A 13 7.62 22.38 1.66
C LEU A 13 8.79 21.65 2.35
N GLU A 14 8.63 21.26 3.61
CA GLU A 14 9.63 20.56 4.42
C GLU A 14 9.59 19.03 4.24
N THR A 15 8.55 18.48 3.60
CA THR A 15 8.41 17.04 3.41
C THR A 15 9.35 16.54 2.32
N GLU A 16 10.26 15.63 2.69
CA GLU A 16 11.15 14.94 1.78
C GLU A 16 10.75 13.46 1.64
N TYR A 17 10.58 13.00 0.40
CA TYR A 17 10.31 11.60 0.08
C TYR A 17 11.44 11.05 -0.81
N ALA A 18 12.53 10.63 -0.18
CA ALA A 18 13.81 10.32 -0.82
C ALA A 18 13.78 9.21 -1.87
N VAL A 19 12.79 8.31 -1.83
CA VAL A 19 12.64 7.20 -2.82
C VAL A 19 12.59 7.72 -4.27
N ARG A 20 12.14 8.94 -4.47
CA ARG A 20 12.00 9.60 -5.79
C ARG A 20 12.73 10.95 -5.87
N GLY A 21 13.79 11.10 -5.06
CA GLY A 21 14.53 12.35 -4.94
C GLY A 21 15.60 12.57 -6.01
N ALA A 22 16.53 13.50 -5.74
CA ALA A 22 17.58 13.95 -6.66
C ALA A 22 18.49 12.82 -7.17
N ILE A 23 18.76 11.81 -6.35
CA ILE A 23 19.59 10.65 -6.76
C ILE A 23 18.93 9.87 -7.90
N VAL A 24 17.60 9.65 -7.82
CA VAL A 24 16.86 8.96 -8.86
C VAL A 24 16.82 9.76 -10.15
N ALA A 25 16.61 11.09 -10.05
CA ALA A 25 16.65 11.97 -11.21
C ALA A 25 18.03 11.91 -11.90
N ARG A 26 19.11 11.95 -11.11
CA ARG A 26 20.48 11.83 -11.65
C ARG A 26 20.74 10.47 -12.30
N ALA A 27 20.26 9.38 -11.69
CA ALA A 27 20.35 8.04 -12.26
C ALA A 27 19.68 7.97 -13.66
N GLN A 28 18.48 8.53 -13.80
CA GLN A 28 17.76 8.60 -15.07
C GLN A 28 18.49 9.45 -16.14
N GLU A 29 19.17 10.53 -15.75
CA GLU A 29 20.00 11.30 -16.69
C GLU A 29 21.18 10.46 -17.20
N LEU A 30 21.85 9.73 -16.31
CA LEU A 30 22.97 8.87 -16.67
C LEU A 30 22.52 7.71 -17.58
N GLU A 31 21.37 7.11 -17.29
CA GLU A 31 20.76 6.08 -18.13
C GLU A 31 20.46 6.60 -19.54
N ARG A 32 19.85 7.78 -19.65
CA ARG A 32 19.63 8.46 -20.95
C ARG A 32 20.93 8.77 -21.71
N SER A 33 22.03 8.93 -21.00
CA SER A 33 23.39 9.11 -21.61
C SER A 33 24.07 7.79 -21.99
N GLY A 34 23.37 6.65 -21.84
CA GLY A 34 23.86 5.34 -22.25
C GLY A 34 24.62 4.58 -21.15
N LYS A 35 24.58 5.05 -19.89
CA LYS A 35 25.16 4.30 -18.77
C LYS A 35 24.17 3.27 -18.25
N GLU A 36 24.67 2.07 -17.97
CA GLU A 36 23.91 1.04 -17.28
C GLU A 36 23.70 1.43 -15.82
N ILE A 37 22.45 1.42 -15.35
CA ILE A 37 22.06 1.77 -14.00
C ILE A 37 21.34 0.59 -13.34
N ILE A 38 21.79 0.21 -12.15
CA ILE A 38 21.11 -0.77 -11.31
C ILE A 38 20.30 0.00 -10.25
N TYR A 39 18.99 -0.03 -10.40
CA TYR A 39 18.06 0.63 -9.48
C TYR A 39 17.79 -0.23 -8.26
N CYS A 40 18.20 0.25 -7.08
CA CYS A 40 17.99 -0.44 -5.79
C CYS A 40 17.06 0.34 -4.84
N ASN A 41 16.45 1.43 -5.30
CA ASN A 41 15.63 2.32 -4.49
C ASN A 41 14.18 1.84 -4.30
N ILE A 42 13.68 0.97 -5.19
CA ILE A 42 12.32 0.40 -5.12
C ILE A 42 12.42 -1.09 -5.47
N GLY A 43 11.77 -1.93 -4.64
CA GLY A 43 11.59 -3.34 -4.97
C GLY A 43 10.68 -3.48 -6.18
N ASN A 44 11.20 -4.06 -7.27
CA ASN A 44 10.46 -4.29 -8.50
C ASN A 44 10.71 -5.71 -9.04
N PRO A 45 10.14 -6.75 -8.39
CA PRO A 45 10.41 -8.14 -8.75
C PRO A 45 10.08 -8.47 -10.21
N GLN A 46 9.02 -7.88 -10.76
CA GLN A 46 8.62 -8.14 -12.16
C GLN A 46 9.59 -7.52 -13.18
N ALA A 47 10.29 -6.43 -12.83
CA ALA A 47 11.38 -5.91 -13.66
C ALA A 47 12.65 -6.78 -13.59
N LEU A 48 12.70 -7.73 -12.65
CA LEU A 48 13.75 -8.75 -12.50
C LEU A 48 13.23 -10.13 -12.92
N ASP A 49 12.37 -10.19 -13.92
CA ASP A 49 11.82 -11.41 -14.54
C ASP A 49 10.98 -12.32 -13.62
N GLN A 50 10.54 -11.83 -12.45
CA GLN A 50 9.58 -12.57 -11.65
C GLN A 50 8.23 -12.64 -12.40
N LYS A 51 7.72 -13.83 -12.59
CA LYS A 51 6.41 -14.03 -13.21
C LYS A 51 5.30 -13.35 -12.39
N PRO A 52 4.36 -12.64 -13.04
CA PRO A 52 3.24 -12.03 -12.35
C PRO A 52 2.38 -13.08 -11.62
N LEU A 53 1.92 -12.73 -10.42
CA LEU A 53 0.88 -13.50 -9.75
C LEU A 53 -0.44 -13.30 -10.50
N THR A 54 -0.96 -14.36 -11.10
CA THR A 54 -2.14 -14.29 -11.98
C THR A 54 -3.46 -14.49 -11.25
N TYR A 55 -3.46 -15.22 -10.13
CA TYR A 55 -4.67 -15.58 -9.37
C TYR A 55 -5.57 -14.37 -9.08
N GLY A 56 -5.05 -13.36 -8.41
CA GLY A 56 -5.83 -12.15 -8.09
C GLY A 56 -6.29 -11.39 -9.33
N ARG A 57 -5.48 -11.35 -10.39
CA ARG A 57 -5.83 -10.71 -11.67
C ARG A 57 -6.98 -11.41 -12.39
N GLN A 58 -6.99 -12.73 -12.33
CA GLN A 58 -8.07 -13.55 -12.92
C GLN A 58 -9.38 -13.36 -12.15
N ILE A 59 -9.33 -13.33 -10.80
CA ILE A 59 -10.50 -13.01 -9.97
C ILE A 59 -11.03 -11.62 -10.30
N LEU A 60 -10.17 -10.62 -10.39
CA LEU A 60 -10.56 -9.26 -10.72
C LEU A 60 -11.19 -9.17 -12.11
N ALA A 61 -10.64 -9.86 -13.11
CA ALA A 61 -11.22 -9.90 -14.46
C ALA A 61 -12.65 -10.43 -14.45
N LEU A 62 -12.90 -11.54 -13.75
CA LEU A 62 -14.24 -12.14 -13.61
C LEU A 62 -15.19 -11.23 -12.82
N CYS A 63 -14.71 -10.56 -11.79
CA CYS A 63 -15.53 -9.64 -11.01
C CYS A 63 -15.89 -8.36 -11.77
N GLN A 64 -14.99 -7.86 -12.61
CA GLN A 64 -15.20 -6.65 -13.41
C GLN A 64 -16.01 -6.91 -14.68
N TYR A 65 -15.88 -8.10 -15.25
CA TYR A 65 -16.63 -8.51 -16.44
C TYR A 65 -17.24 -9.91 -16.26
N PRO A 66 -18.36 -10.03 -15.53
CA PRO A 66 -18.97 -11.33 -15.18
C PRO A 66 -19.39 -12.19 -16.37
N ALA A 67 -19.62 -11.60 -17.56
CA ALA A 67 -19.91 -12.36 -18.76
C ALA A 67 -18.83 -13.40 -19.12
N LEU A 68 -17.61 -13.24 -18.63
CA LEU A 68 -16.53 -14.22 -18.80
C LEU A 68 -16.83 -15.59 -18.15
N PHE A 69 -17.70 -15.65 -17.15
CA PHE A 69 -18.14 -16.94 -16.58
C PHE A 69 -18.86 -17.83 -17.59
N GLU A 70 -19.53 -17.23 -18.56
CA GLU A 70 -20.29 -17.96 -19.59
C GLU A 70 -19.51 -18.05 -20.91
N GLN A 71 -18.86 -16.95 -21.31
CA GLN A 71 -18.21 -16.83 -22.60
C GLN A 71 -16.86 -17.54 -22.69
N ALA A 72 -16.12 -17.58 -21.59
CA ALA A 72 -14.76 -18.11 -21.59
C ALA A 72 -14.35 -18.80 -20.26
N PRO A 73 -15.20 -19.67 -19.65
CA PRO A 73 -14.87 -20.28 -18.36
C PRO A 73 -13.60 -21.15 -18.41
N GLN A 74 -13.28 -21.71 -19.59
CA GLN A 74 -12.10 -22.56 -19.80
C GLN A 74 -10.76 -21.83 -19.64
N LEU A 75 -10.76 -20.51 -19.63
CA LEU A 75 -9.54 -19.71 -19.42
C LEU A 75 -9.15 -19.60 -17.93
N PHE A 76 -10.02 -20.01 -17.02
CA PHE A 76 -9.86 -19.80 -15.59
C PHE A 76 -9.82 -21.13 -14.82
N PRO A 77 -8.86 -21.30 -13.90
CA PRO A 77 -8.86 -22.41 -12.95
C PRO A 77 -10.15 -22.45 -12.09
N SER A 78 -10.52 -23.62 -11.63
CA SER A 78 -11.76 -23.83 -10.88
C SER A 78 -11.81 -23.06 -9.55
N ASP A 79 -10.69 -22.94 -8.88
CA ASP A 79 -10.54 -22.16 -7.64
C ASP A 79 -10.72 -20.66 -7.86
N VAL A 80 -10.21 -20.14 -8.98
CA VAL A 80 -10.45 -18.75 -9.42
C VAL A 80 -11.93 -18.50 -9.66
N LEU A 81 -12.59 -19.39 -10.41
CA LEU A 81 -14.03 -19.30 -10.67
C LEU A 81 -14.85 -19.32 -9.38
N ALA A 82 -14.50 -20.23 -8.45
CA ALA A 82 -15.17 -20.32 -7.16
C ALA A 82 -14.99 -19.06 -6.31
N THR A 83 -13.76 -18.56 -6.22
CA THR A 83 -13.45 -17.35 -5.46
C THR A 83 -14.13 -16.11 -6.05
N ALA A 84 -14.08 -15.92 -7.37
CA ALA A 84 -14.74 -14.78 -8.01
C ALA A 84 -16.27 -14.81 -7.80
N LYS A 85 -16.91 -15.99 -7.87
CA LYS A 85 -18.34 -16.15 -7.53
C LYS A 85 -18.62 -15.78 -6.07
N ALA A 86 -17.77 -16.18 -5.13
CA ALA A 86 -17.89 -15.81 -3.72
C ALA A 86 -17.79 -14.29 -3.50
N VAL A 87 -16.83 -13.63 -4.17
CA VAL A 87 -16.68 -12.18 -4.14
C VAL A 87 -17.94 -11.49 -4.67
N LEU A 88 -18.44 -11.90 -5.85
CA LEU A 88 -19.65 -11.31 -6.43
C LEU A 88 -20.90 -11.56 -5.58
N LYS A 89 -20.99 -12.72 -4.92
CA LYS A 89 -22.06 -12.99 -3.94
C LYS A 89 -21.97 -12.07 -2.72
N GLY A 90 -20.76 -11.80 -2.25
CA GLY A 90 -20.51 -10.90 -1.11
C GLY A 90 -20.64 -9.42 -1.45
N THR A 91 -20.67 -9.04 -2.75
CA THR A 91 -20.84 -7.67 -3.23
C THR A 91 -22.20 -7.50 -3.91
N LYS A 92 -23.22 -7.23 -3.12
CA LYS A 92 -24.65 -7.26 -3.52
C LYS A 92 -24.97 -6.52 -4.84
N HIS A 93 -24.25 -5.44 -5.14
CA HIS A 93 -24.47 -4.61 -6.33
C HIS A 93 -23.29 -4.64 -7.30
N GLY A 94 -22.42 -5.66 -7.21
CA GLY A 94 -21.20 -5.77 -8.00
C GLY A 94 -20.07 -4.88 -7.48
N VAL A 95 -18.88 -5.02 -8.08
CA VAL A 95 -17.65 -4.33 -7.63
C VAL A 95 -17.58 -2.85 -8.04
N GLY A 96 -18.50 -2.36 -8.88
CA GLY A 96 -18.57 -0.96 -9.30
C GLY A 96 -19.43 -0.06 -8.42
N ALA A 97 -20.16 -0.62 -7.45
CA ALA A 97 -21.00 0.14 -6.56
C ALA A 97 -20.22 0.65 -5.32
N TYR A 98 -20.71 1.74 -4.70
CA TYR A 98 -20.19 2.17 -3.41
C TYR A 98 -20.34 1.06 -2.36
N SER A 99 -19.30 0.87 -1.56
CA SER A 99 -19.27 -0.08 -0.45
C SER A 99 -19.12 0.64 0.90
N GLU A 100 -19.07 -0.12 1.98
CA GLU A 100 -18.86 0.40 3.34
C GLU A 100 -17.48 1.11 3.44
N SER A 101 -17.42 2.19 4.23
CA SER A 101 -16.20 2.98 4.44
C SER A 101 -15.02 2.16 5.01
N LYS A 102 -15.31 1.11 5.78
CA LYS A 102 -14.31 0.16 6.30
C LYS A 102 -13.83 -0.84 5.24
N GLY A 103 -14.48 -0.91 4.10
CA GLY A 103 -14.33 -1.97 3.10
C GLY A 103 -15.43 -3.03 3.20
N VAL A 104 -15.59 -3.78 2.14
CA VAL A 104 -16.64 -4.80 2.01
C VAL A 104 -16.63 -5.79 3.18
N ARG A 105 -17.77 -6.01 3.81
CA ARG A 105 -17.93 -6.88 4.98
C ARG A 105 -17.37 -8.29 4.76
N PHE A 106 -17.74 -8.91 3.65
CA PHE A 106 -17.24 -10.23 3.26
C PHE A 106 -15.70 -10.32 3.27
N ILE A 107 -15.02 -9.31 2.76
CA ILE A 107 -13.54 -9.29 2.74
C ILE A 107 -12.97 -9.11 4.15
N ARG A 108 -13.58 -8.26 4.97
CA ARG A 108 -13.15 -8.05 6.36
C ARG A 108 -13.32 -9.32 7.21
N GLU A 109 -14.39 -10.08 6.99
CA GLU A 109 -14.61 -11.39 7.62
C GLU A 109 -13.53 -12.40 7.19
N ALA A 110 -13.18 -12.44 5.90
CA ALA A 110 -12.10 -13.29 5.41
C ALA A 110 -10.74 -12.92 6.01
N VAL A 111 -10.46 -11.62 6.18
CA VAL A 111 -9.24 -11.14 6.86
C VAL A 111 -9.25 -11.54 8.35
N ALA A 112 -10.37 -11.41 9.04
CA ALA A 112 -10.50 -11.82 10.45
C ALA A 112 -10.25 -13.32 10.61
N GLN A 113 -10.82 -14.14 9.74
CA GLN A 113 -10.59 -15.57 9.71
C GLN A 113 -9.11 -15.91 9.46
N PHE A 114 -8.47 -15.26 8.48
CA PHE A 114 -7.05 -15.44 8.21
C PHE A 114 -6.17 -15.10 9.43
N ILE A 115 -6.47 -14.01 10.14
CA ILE A 115 -5.74 -13.64 11.37
C ILE A 115 -5.91 -14.74 12.42
N GLN A 116 -7.13 -15.25 12.62
CA GLN A 116 -7.39 -16.33 13.57
C GLN A 116 -6.65 -17.62 13.22
N GLU A 117 -6.63 -17.99 11.95
CA GLU A 117 -5.92 -19.20 11.47
C GLU A 117 -4.40 -19.07 11.62
N ARG A 118 -3.84 -17.90 11.32
CA ARG A 118 -2.40 -17.65 11.38
C ARG A 118 -1.89 -17.49 12.81
N ASP A 119 -2.59 -16.72 13.62
CA ASP A 119 -2.08 -16.24 14.92
C ASP A 119 -2.79 -16.91 16.12
N GLY A 120 -3.87 -17.65 15.91
CA GLY A 120 -4.69 -18.22 16.96
C GLY A 120 -5.52 -17.18 17.76
N ILE A 121 -5.62 -15.95 17.24
CA ILE A 121 -6.29 -14.83 17.91
C ILE A 121 -7.56 -14.48 17.15
N GLN A 122 -8.70 -14.48 17.85
CA GLN A 122 -9.96 -14.04 17.25
C GLN A 122 -9.91 -12.54 16.95
N ALA A 123 -10.07 -12.18 15.68
CA ALA A 123 -10.15 -10.80 15.22
C ALA A 123 -11.61 -10.39 14.98
N ASP A 124 -11.95 -9.16 15.36
CA ASP A 124 -13.26 -8.58 15.08
C ASP A 124 -13.25 -7.94 13.68
N PRO A 125 -14.07 -8.43 12.73
CA PRO A 125 -14.17 -7.82 11.41
C PRO A 125 -14.67 -6.37 11.43
N ASP A 126 -15.31 -5.92 12.51
CA ASP A 126 -15.71 -4.52 12.66
C ASP A 126 -14.58 -3.59 13.10
N ALA A 127 -13.48 -4.15 13.61
CA ALA A 127 -12.23 -3.44 13.88
C ALA A 127 -11.25 -3.44 12.69
N ILE A 128 -11.60 -4.07 11.57
CA ILE A 128 -10.77 -4.13 10.37
C ILE A 128 -11.17 -3.03 9.39
N TYR A 129 -10.17 -2.29 8.93
CA TYR A 129 -10.30 -1.25 7.90
C TYR A 129 -9.44 -1.61 6.69
N LEU A 130 -10.05 -1.76 5.53
CA LEU A 130 -9.33 -1.98 4.28
C LEU A 130 -8.86 -0.64 3.73
N THR A 131 -7.60 -0.59 3.30
CA THR A 131 -7.00 0.62 2.74
C THR A 131 -6.42 0.35 1.35
N ASP A 132 -6.24 1.41 0.58
CA ASP A 132 -5.56 1.36 -0.72
C ASP A 132 -4.04 1.24 -0.50
N GLY A 133 -3.62 0.01 -0.16
CA GLY A 133 -2.26 -0.36 0.18
C GLY A 133 -1.81 0.04 1.58
N ALA A 134 -0.67 -0.53 2.02
CA ALA A 134 -0.10 -0.31 3.35
C ALA A 134 0.26 1.16 3.59
N SER A 135 0.71 1.88 2.56
CA SER A 135 1.06 3.30 2.69
C SER A 135 -0.12 4.15 3.16
N LYS A 136 -1.32 3.89 2.64
CA LYS A 136 -2.52 4.61 3.07
C LYS A 136 -2.91 4.24 4.50
N GLY A 137 -2.75 2.97 4.89
CA GLY A 137 -2.96 2.51 6.27
C GLY A 137 -2.02 3.23 7.25
N VAL A 138 -0.72 3.27 6.95
CA VAL A 138 0.28 3.98 7.76
C VAL A 138 -0.03 5.48 7.88
N GLN A 139 -0.31 6.14 6.77
CA GLN A 139 -0.68 7.56 6.77
C GLN A 139 -1.92 7.84 7.61
N THR A 140 -2.92 6.98 7.52
CA THR A 140 -4.16 7.12 8.32
C THR A 140 -3.87 6.95 9.81
N ALA A 141 -3.10 5.93 10.19
CA ALA A 141 -2.72 5.68 11.59
C ALA A 141 -1.92 6.86 12.16
N LEU A 142 -0.91 7.34 11.46
CA LEU A 142 -0.09 8.48 11.89
C LEU A 142 -0.93 9.76 11.98
N ARG A 143 -1.87 9.97 11.04
CA ARG A 143 -2.77 11.13 11.08
C ARG A 143 -3.67 11.14 12.32
N ILE A 144 -4.09 9.97 12.79
CA ILE A 144 -4.90 9.85 14.01
C ILE A 144 -4.07 10.12 15.26
N LEU A 145 -2.79 9.70 15.25
CA LEU A 145 -1.91 9.77 16.43
C LEU A 145 -1.21 11.13 16.58
N ILE A 146 -0.95 11.84 15.48
CA ILE A 146 -0.23 13.12 15.50
C ILE A 146 -1.24 14.26 15.58
N SER A 147 -1.22 14.98 16.69
CA SER A 147 -2.02 16.19 16.91
C SER A 147 -1.20 17.48 16.75
N GLY A 148 0.13 17.37 16.76
CA GLY A 148 1.03 18.52 16.59
C GLY A 148 2.49 18.23 16.90
N PRO A 149 3.33 19.27 16.98
CA PRO A 149 4.80 19.15 17.05
C PRO A 149 5.34 18.53 18.35
N ASN A 150 4.49 18.34 19.36
CA ASN A 150 4.89 17.70 20.62
C ASN A 150 4.69 16.17 20.59
N ASP A 151 4.02 15.64 19.55
CA ASP A 151 3.80 14.20 19.42
C ASP A 151 4.99 13.56 18.73
N GLY A 152 5.73 12.74 19.47
CA GLY A 152 6.91 12.03 18.98
C GLY A 152 6.57 10.63 18.49
N ILE A 153 7.00 10.30 17.27
CA ILE A 153 6.90 8.96 16.70
C ILE A 153 8.29 8.35 16.60
N MET A 154 8.51 7.21 17.25
CA MET A 154 9.75 6.46 17.15
C MET A 154 9.83 5.72 15.81
N ILE A 155 10.94 5.93 15.10
CA ILE A 155 11.24 5.27 13.84
C ILE A 155 12.67 4.75 13.81
N PRO A 156 12.94 3.55 13.25
CA PRO A 156 14.31 3.04 13.11
C PRO A 156 15.10 3.86 12.09
N ILE A 157 16.42 3.85 12.22
CA ILE A 157 17.33 4.42 11.23
C ILE A 157 18.31 3.32 10.82
N PRO A 158 18.36 2.96 9.52
CA PRO A 158 17.54 3.45 8.40
C PRO A 158 16.09 2.97 8.43
N GLN A 159 15.20 3.64 7.68
CA GLN A 159 13.78 3.31 7.60
C GLN A 159 13.21 3.63 6.21
N TYR A 160 12.00 3.15 5.94
CA TYR A 160 11.28 3.48 4.72
C TYR A 160 10.81 4.95 4.75
N PRO A 161 11.16 5.78 3.75
CA PRO A 161 10.91 7.23 3.78
C PRO A 161 9.45 7.66 3.95
N LEU A 162 8.49 6.74 3.77
CA LEU A 162 7.08 7.01 4.04
C LEU A 162 6.84 7.50 5.47
N TYR A 163 7.53 6.91 6.46
CA TYR A 163 7.32 7.25 7.86
C TYR A 163 7.78 8.68 8.14
N SER A 164 9.04 9.00 7.82
CA SER A 164 9.60 10.34 8.06
C SER A 164 8.82 11.42 7.29
N ALA A 165 8.52 11.17 6.01
CA ALA A 165 7.73 12.08 5.21
C ALA A 165 6.33 12.35 5.78
N THR A 166 5.65 11.29 6.24
CA THR A 166 4.30 11.42 6.81
C THR A 166 4.31 12.13 8.14
N ILE A 167 5.30 11.86 9.02
CA ILE A 167 5.46 12.55 10.31
C ILE A 167 5.68 14.04 10.08
N THR A 168 6.57 14.42 9.15
CA THR A 168 6.82 15.82 8.79
C THR A 168 5.56 16.48 8.21
N LEU A 169 4.86 15.80 7.31
CA LEU A 169 3.64 16.31 6.68
C LEU A 169 2.53 16.63 7.71
N TYR A 170 2.46 15.83 8.77
CA TYR A 170 1.48 16.02 9.86
C TYR A 170 2.03 16.82 11.04
N GLU A 171 3.20 17.45 10.86
CA GLU A 171 3.85 18.32 11.83
C GLU A 171 4.20 17.63 13.16
N GLY A 172 4.39 16.30 13.14
CA GLY A 172 4.86 15.52 14.29
C GLY A 172 6.39 15.56 14.42
N LYS A 173 6.89 15.04 15.53
CA LYS A 173 8.32 14.93 15.82
C LYS A 173 8.84 13.53 15.52
N GLN A 174 9.89 13.46 14.70
CA GLN A 174 10.61 12.20 14.47
C GLN A 174 11.53 11.91 15.65
N VAL A 175 11.44 10.70 16.21
CA VAL A 175 12.32 10.18 17.28
C VAL A 175 13.04 8.97 16.70
N GLY A 176 14.24 9.21 16.15
CA GLY A 176 15.03 8.15 15.51
C GLY A 176 15.77 7.28 16.54
N TYR A 177 15.87 5.98 16.26
CA TYR A 177 16.78 5.06 16.92
C TYR A 177 17.55 4.23 15.91
N TYR A 178 18.78 3.83 16.24
CA TYR A 178 19.62 3.04 15.35
C TYR A 178 19.50 1.57 15.68
N LEU A 179 19.47 0.77 14.61
CA LEU A 179 19.56 -0.68 14.69
C LEU A 179 21.04 -1.07 14.77
N ASP A 180 21.38 -1.97 15.68
CA ASP A 180 22.77 -2.41 15.88
C ASP A 180 23.00 -3.80 15.30
N GLU A 181 23.49 -3.86 14.07
CA GLU A 181 23.77 -5.09 13.33
C GLU A 181 24.77 -6.01 14.07
N ALA A 182 25.77 -5.43 14.75
CA ALA A 182 26.79 -6.20 15.46
C ALA A 182 26.19 -6.99 16.65
N HIS A 183 25.05 -6.57 17.17
CA HIS A 183 24.33 -7.21 18.27
C HIS A 183 23.01 -7.86 17.85
N ASN A 184 22.84 -8.20 16.55
CA ASN A 184 21.64 -8.82 15.98
C ASN A 184 20.40 -7.91 16.02
N TRP A 185 20.59 -6.65 15.73
CA TRP A 185 19.55 -5.60 15.63
C TRP A 185 19.04 -5.05 16.97
#